data_3c4a526b98c543c09c21686b937cf2f5
#
_entry.id   3c4a526b98c543c09c21686b937cf2f5
#
_cell.length_a   1.000
_cell.length_b   1.000
_cell.length_c   1.000
_cell.angle_alpha   90.00
_cell.angle_beta   90.00
_cell.angle_gamma   90.00
#
_symmetry.space_group_name_H-M   'P 1'
#
loop_
_entity.id
_entity.type
_entity.pdbx_description
1 polymer ?
#
loop_
_entity_poly.entity_id
_entity_poly.type
_entity_poly.pdbx_seq_one_letter_code
_entity_poly.pdbx_strand_id
1 'polypeptide(L)'
;MIYYYGLSADPITVAHIDILKSIYKRLGENDKLMIGVVNNDEKNYKALGSDRMAMVFEMLHAKFDMDKGNIVVKSQSDRTYKFLCDYIAANELKMNDITIVVGQDEWNSLCSGKWVNWDLLLKHFEFIAFWREGMADTIVMPKFGVNVEFTSFDITHSVSSSQVRDILSRNPDCHYEDVKDYITHQAFRYIKEHKLYNQNSFDYDKEEAKFLQDYAVAKQKNGWGEPSVTTDTIAYNGEQILLIRRKKPPFQNFWALPGGFFEKTDEDLNFGAARELREETSLDMDPSQFVQIKTYGHNFDPRMKIVDTAFSVRIPKKMMDKAKADDDAAEHRWFNINDLPKLAFHHEMIIKDWLRKKENA
;
A
#
# COMPACT_ATOMS: atom_id res chain seq x y z
N MET A 1 -21.59 -10.05 0.78
CA MET A 1 -20.52 -10.90 0.23
C MET A 1 -19.21 -10.12 0.13
N ILE A 2 -18.07 -10.75 0.40
CA ILE A 2 -16.74 -10.14 0.22
C ILE A 2 -16.03 -10.91 -0.89
N TYR A 3 -15.67 -10.23 -1.96
CA TYR A 3 -14.85 -10.78 -3.04
C TYR A 3 -13.39 -10.47 -2.73
N TYR A 4 -12.62 -11.49 -2.36
CA TYR A 4 -11.21 -11.34 -2.01
C TYR A 4 -10.31 -11.64 -3.21
N TYR A 5 -9.47 -10.68 -3.59
CA TYR A 5 -8.46 -10.84 -4.63
C TYR A 5 -7.06 -10.57 -4.08
N GLY A 6 -6.29 -11.64 -3.91
CA GLY A 6 -4.88 -11.56 -3.47
C GLY A 6 -3.94 -11.38 -4.65
N LEU A 7 -3.09 -10.36 -4.63
CA LEU A 7 -2.12 -10.11 -5.70
C LEU A 7 -0.78 -9.57 -5.17
N SER A 8 0.26 -9.87 -5.90
CA SER A 8 1.61 -9.36 -5.58
C SER A 8 1.78 -7.89 -5.92
N ALA A 9 1.10 -7.39 -6.97
CA ALA A 9 1.19 -6.03 -7.49
C ALA A 9 2.63 -5.54 -7.77
N ASP A 10 3.50 -6.40 -8.30
CA ASP A 10 4.94 -6.15 -8.47
C ASP A 10 5.39 -6.12 -9.95
N PRO A 11 4.97 -5.11 -10.75
CA PRO A 11 3.92 -4.13 -10.52
C PRO A 11 2.49 -4.67 -10.78
N ILE A 12 1.48 -3.86 -10.46
CA ILE A 12 0.09 -4.12 -10.90
C ILE A 12 0.00 -3.95 -12.43
N THR A 13 -0.70 -4.90 -13.10
CA THR A 13 -0.83 -4.92 -14.57
C THR A 13 -2.26 -4.68 -15.02
N VAL A 14 -2.47 -4.40 -16.30
CA VAL A 14 -3.81 -4.25 -16.89
C VAL A 14 -4.67 -5.49 -16.69
N ALA A 15 -4.09 -6.70 -16.72
CA ALA A 15 -4.82 -7.94 -16.46
C ALA A 15 -5.41 -8.00 -15.04
N HIS A 16 -4.69 -7.55 -14.03
CA HIS A 16 -5.23 -7.43 -12.65
C HIS A 16 -6.40 -6.45 -12.61
N ILE A 17 -6.29 -5.34 -13.34
CA ILE A 17 -7.34 -4.30 -13.36
C ILE A 17 -8.60 -4.81 -14.04
N ASP A 18 -8.49 -5.60 -15.09
CA ASP A 18 -9.65 -6.13 -15.80
C ASP A 18 -10.40 -7.16 -14.93
N ILE A 19 -9.69 -7.99 -14.17
CA ILE A 19 -10.29 -8.83 -13.11
C ILE A 19 -11.02 -7.96 -12.09
N LEU A 20 -10.35 -6.93 -11.55
CA LEU A 20 -10.95 -6.02 -10.56
C LEU A 20 -12.21 -5.34 -11.10
N LYS A 21 -12.20 -4.86 -12.35
CA LYS A 21 -13.37 -4.25 -13.00
C LYS A 21 -14.52 -5.25 -13.19
N SER A 22 -14.20 -6.49 -13.55
CA SER A 22 -15.19 -7.52 -13.73
C SER A 22 -15.92 -7.85 -12.42
N ILE A 23 -15.16 -7.97 -11.31
CA ILE A 23 -15.76 -8.16 -9.99
C ILE A 23 -16.53 -6.92 -9.54
N TYR A 24 -15.94 -5.71 -9.71
CA TYR A 24 -16.59 -4.46 -9.30
C TYR A 24 -17.97 -4.26 -9.94
N LYS A 25 -18.14 -4.68 -11.20
CA LYS A 25 -19.43 -4.62 -11.90
C LYS A 25 -20.49 -5.57 -11.31
N ARG A 26 -20.06 -6.62 -10.60
CA ARG A 26 -20.95 -7.62 -9.98
C ARG A 26 -21.36 -7.27 -8.56
N LEU A 27 -20.71 -6.27 -7.93
CA LEU A 27 -20.98 -5.92 -6.54
C LEU A 27 -22.42 -5.44 -6.36
N GLY A 28 -23.13 -6.07 -5.44
CA GLY A 28 -24.39 -5.57 -4.90
C GLY A 28 -24.14 -4.43 -3.92
N GLU A 29 -25.22 -3.83 -3.42
CA GLU A 29 -25.18 -2.64 -2.54
C GLU A 29 -24.34 -2.86 -1.27
N ASN A 30 -24.38 -4.05 -0.69
CA ASN A 30 -23.66 -4.41 0.55
C ASN A 30 -22.42 -5.25 0.31
N ASP A 31 -22.05 -5.50 -0.94
CA ASP A 31 -20.88 -6.31 -1.27
C ASP A 31 -19.59 -5.48 -1.19
N LYS A 32 -18.48 -6.14 -0.89
CA LYS A 32 -17.16 -5.51 -0.83
C LYS A 32 -16.16 -6.25 -1.71
N LEU A 33 -15.30 -5.48 -2.37
CA LEU A 33 -14.11 -5.98 -3.03
C LEU A 33 -12.90 -5.77 -2.10
N MET A 34 -12.34 -6.85 -1.58
CA MET A 34 -11.15 -6.82 -0.74
C MET A 34 -9.92 -7.20 -1.56
N ILE A 35 -8.99 -6.28 -1.67
CA ILE A 35 -7.72 -6.48 -2.39
C ILE A 35 -6.63 -6.75 -1.35
N GLY A 36 -6.07 -7.96 -1.37
CA GLY A 36 -4.94 -8.34 -0.52
C GLY A 36 -3.61 -8.13 -1.26
N VAL A 37 -2.84 -7.09 -0.92
CA VAL A 37 -1.49 -6.94 -1.45
C VAL A 37 -0.56 -7.85 -0.67
N VAL A 38 -0.15 -8.95 -1.31
CA VAL A 38 0.64 -10.00 -0.66
C VAL A 38 2.05 -9.51 -0.38
N ASN A 39 2.46 -9.59 0.87
CA ASN A 39 3.77 -9.18 1.37
C ASN A 39 4.35 -10.27 2.29
N ASN A 40 4.68 -11.43 1.73
CA ASN A 40 5.27 -12.52 2.48
C ASN A 40 6.76 -12.69 2.11
N ASP A 41 7.56 -13.10 3.09
CA ASP A 41 9.03 -13.16 2.99
C ASP A 41 9.56 -14.22 2.03
N GLU A 42 8.70 -15.13 1.53
CA GLU A 42 9.11 -16.20 0.62
C GLU A 42 9.12 -15.77 -0.86
N LYS A 43 8.43 -14.67 -1.20
CA LYS A 43 8.45 -14.12 -2.55
C LYS A 43 9.53 -13.04 -2.66
N ASN A 44 10.41 -13.20 -3.63
CA ASN A 44 11.45 -12.21 -3.94
C ASN A 44 10.81 -11.04 -4.75
N TYR A 45 10.12 -10.14 -4.06
CA TYR A 45 9.57 -8.94 -4.66
C TYR A 45 10.67 -7.97 -5.10
N LYS A 46 10.41 -7.20 -6.14
CA LYS A 46 11.34 -6.22 -6.69
C LYS A 46 10.99 -4.77 -6.32
N ALA A 47 9.80 -4.56 -5.77
CA ALA A 47 9.40 -3.31 -5.15
C ALA A 47 8.95 -3.56 -3.70
N LEU A 48 9.15 -2.56 -2.83
CA LEU A 48 8.72 -2.60 -1.43
C LEU A 48 7.22 -2.83 -1.32
N GLY A 49 6.76 -3.42 -0.22
CA GLY A 49 5.33 -3.60 0.05
C GLY A 49 4.56 -2.28 0.01
N SER A 50 5.15 -1.19 0.49
CA SER A 50 4.62 0.17 0.42
C SER A 50 4.47 0.68 -1.01
N ASP A 51 5.49 0.52 -1.86
CA ASP A 51 5.44 0.94 -3.26
C ASP A 51 4.35 0.15 -4.03
N ARG A 52 4.23 -1.15 -3.75
CA ARG A 52 3.20 -2.00 -4.36
C ARG A 52 1.79 -1.62 -3.92
N MET A 53 1.62 -1.30 -2.64
CA MET A 53 0.36 -0.75 -2.11
C MET A 53 0.03 0.60 -2.76
N ALA A 54 0.99 1.51 -2.84
CA ALA A 54 0.80 2.83 -3.45
C ALA A 54 0.39 2.72 -4.92
N MET A 55 1.06 1.86 -5.72
CA MET A 55 0.65 1.61 -7.12
C MET A 55 -0.79 1.10 -7.23
N VAL A 56 -1.22 0.23 -6.30
CA VAL A 56 -2.62 -0.25 -6.26
C VAL A 56 -3.57 0.90 -5.95
N PHE A 57 -3.27 1.75 -4.96
CA PHE A 57 -4.12 2.88 -4.60
C PHE A 57 -4.21 3.93 -5.72
N GLU A 58 -3.10 4.32 -6.33
CA GLU A 58 -3.09 5.26 -7.47
C GLU A 58 -3.98 4.75 -8.62
N MET A 59 -3.89 3.46 -8.90
CA MET A 59 -4.72 2.82 -9.92
C MET A 59 -6.20 2.80 -9.53
N LEU A 60 -6.52 2.45 -8.26
CA LEU A 60 -7.90 2.39 -7.79
C LEU A 60 -8.58 3.75 -7.86
N HIS A 61 -7.93 4.79 -7.36
CA HIS A 61 -8.46 6.16 -7.45
C HIS A 61 -8.69 6.65 -8.89
N ALA A 62 -7.89 6.16 -9.84
CA ALA A 62 -8.04 6.54 -11.24
C ALA A 62 -9.11 5.74 -12.01
N LYS A 63 -9.50 4.56 -11.52
CA LYS A 63 -10.34 3.61 -12.28
C LYS A 63 -11.66 3.25 -11.61
N PHE A 64 -11.82 3.54 -10.32
CA PHE A 64 -12.98 3.14 -9.52
C PHE A 64 -13.50 4.31 -8.69
N ASP A 65 -14.79 4.28 -8.40
CA ASP A 65 -15.42 5.21 -7.47
C ASP A 65 -15.14 4.76 -6.02
N MET A 66 -14.10 5.34 -5.44
CA MET A 66 -13.67 5.01 -4.07
C MET A 66 -14.60 5.56 -2.99
N ASP A 67 -15.44 6.55 -3.32
CA ASP A 67 -16.35 7.20 -2.35
C ASP A 67 -17.51 6.27 -1.95
N LYS A 68 -17.83 5.26 -2.77
CA LYS A 68 -18.81 4.23 -2.42
C LYS A 68 -18.40 3.36 -1.24
N GLY A 69 -17.13 3.34 -0.84
CA GLY A 69 -16.64 2.61 0.32
C GLY A 69 -16.72 1.08 0.21
N ASN A 70 -16.97 0.55 -0.99
CA ASN A 70 -17.11 -0.88 -1.24
C ASN A 70 -15.78 -1.56 -1.68
N ILE A 71 -14.69 -0.83 -1.77
CA ILE A 71 -13.35 -1.34 -2.03
C ILE A 71 -12.48 -1.21 -0.78
N VAL A 72 -11.87 -2.32 -0.36
CA VAL A 72 -10.98 -2.38 0.79
C VAL A 72 -9.63 -2.94 0.36
N VAL A 73 -8.56 -2.22 0.62
CA VAL A 73 -7.19 -2.71 0.36
C VAL A 73 -6.52 -3.08 1.67
N LYS A 74 -5.90 -4.24 1.72
CA LYS A 74 -5.20 -4.79 2.89
C LYS A 74 -3.78 -5.21 2.52
N SER A 75 -2.83 -4.94 3.37
CA SER A 75 -1.54 -5.63 3.33
C SER A 75 -1.73 -7.05 3.86
N GLN A 76 -1.25 -8.04 3.13
CA GLN A 76 -1.33 -9.44 3.51
C GLN A 76 0.08 -9.95 3.82
N SER A 77 0.43 -10.00 5.09
CA SER A 77 1.71 -10.53 5.58
C SER A 77 1.73 -12.05 5.69
N ASP A 78 0.57 -12.65 5.96
CA ASP A 78 0.40 -14.09 6.15
C ASP A 78 -0.01 -14.82 4.85
N ARG A 79 0.03 -16.14 4.92
CA ARG A 79 -0.52 -17.02 3.87
C ARG A 79 -2.04 -16.82 3.76
N THR A 80 -2.56 -16.96 2.56
CA THR A 80 -3.96 -16.63 2.24
C THR A 80 -4.96 -17.28 3.19
N TYR A 81 -4.82 -18.57 3.50
CA TYR A 81 -5.75 -19.25 4.42
C TYR A 81 -5.74 -18.62 5.81
N LYS A 82 -4.55 -18.44 6.41
CA LYS A 82 -4.43 -17.83 7.73
C LYS A 82 -4.94 -16.39 7.73
N PHE A 83 -4.55 -15.59 6.75
CA PHE A 83 -5.01 -14.20 6.60
C PHE A 83 -6.54 -14.10 6.55
N LEU A 84 -7.20 -14.96 5.77
CA LEU A 84 -8.66 -14.97 5.68
C LEU A 84 -9.32 -15.46 6.96
N CYS A 85 -8.78 -16.48 7.64
CA CYS A 85 -9.28 -16.93 8.93
C CYS A 85 -9.20 -15.84 10.01
N ASP A 86 -8.07 -15.15 10.09
CA ASP A 86 -7.87 -14.04 11.03
C ASP A 86 -8.83 -12.87 10.70
N TYR A 87 -9.02 -12.56 9.41
CA TYR A 87 -9.96 -11.53 8.99
C TYR A 87 -11.42 -11.89 9.34
N ILE A 88 -11.82 -13.14 9.11
CA ILE A 88 -13.14 -13.67 9.46
C ILE A 88 -13.38 -13.55 10.95
N ALA A 89 -12.43 -14.00 11.79
CA ALA A 89 -12.54 -13.93 13.23
C ALA A 89 -12.65 -12.49 13.74
N ALA A 90 -11.84 -11.58 13.19
CA ALA A 90 -11.82 -10.17 13.60
C ALA A 90 -13.07 -9.37 13.18
N ASN A 91 -13.86 -9.86 12.22
CA ASN A 91 -15.05 -9.17 11.70
C ASN A 91 -16.34 -9.94 11.92
N GLU A 92 -16.31 -11.03 12.75
CA GLU A 92 -17.46 -11.88 13.07
C GLU A 92 -18.17 -12.45 11.82
N LEU A 93 -17.39 -12.79 10.80
CA LEU A 93 -17.87 -13.33 9.52
C LEU A 93 -17.89 -14.86 9.53
N LYS A 94 -18.48 -15.43 8.47
CA LYS A 94 -18.42 -16.88 8.17
C LYS A 94 -17.56 -17.10 6.94
N MET A 95 -17.07 -18.33 6.76
CA MET A 95 -16.30 -18.72 5.56
C MET A 95 -17.05 -18.40 4.27
N ASN A 96 -18.35 -18.67 4.25
CA ASN A 96 -19.22 -18.45 3.07
C ASN A 96 -19.51 -16.96 2.79
N ASP A 97 -19.09 -16.05 3.65
CA ASP A 97 -19.20 -14.61 3.40
C ASP A 97 -18.05 -14.10 2.50
N ILE A 98 -17.08 -14.98 2.19
CA ILE A 98 -15.91 -14.65 1.35
C ILE A 98 -15.85 -15.58 0.14
N THR A 99 -15.78 -14.99 -1.04
CA THR A 99 -15.46 -15.65 -2.31
C THR A 99 -14.05 -15.24 -2.74
N ILE A 100 -13.18 -16.22 -2.99
CA ILE A 100 -11.80 -15.99 -3.41
C ILE A 100 -11.76 -15.84 -4.94
N VAL A 101 -11.18 -14.75 -5.39
CA VAL A 101 -10.97 -14.45 -6.81
C VAL A 101 -9.54 -14.79 -7.19
N VAL A 102 -9.34 -15.55 -8.25
CA VAL A 102 -8.03 -15.94 -8.76
C VAL A 102 -7.96 -15.83 -10.28
N GLY A 103 -6.77 -15.58 -10.81
CA GLY A 103 -6.50 -15.81 -12.23
C GLY A 103 -6.23 -17.30 -12.50
N GLN A 104 -6.17 -17.68 -13.78
CA GLN A 104 -5.95 -19.07 -14.20
C GLN A 104 -4.64 -19.66 -13.67
N ASP A 105 -3.56 -18.89 -13.68
CA ASP A 105 -2.25 -19.36 -13.22
C ASP A 105 -2.26 -19.64 -11.71
N GLU A 106 -2.87 -18.76 -10.92
CA GLU A 106 -3.06 -18.94 -9.49
C GLU A 106 -3.99 -20.10 -9.18
N TRP A 107 -5.10 -20.26 -9.94
CA TRP A 107 -5.98 -21.40 -9.81
C TRP A 107 -5.25 -22.73 -10.07
N ASN A 108 -4.50 -22.82 -11.17
CA ASN A 108 -3.73 -24.01 -11.49
C ASN A 108 -2.64 -24.30 -10.44
N SER A 109 -2.00 -23.26 -9.91
CA SER A 109 -1.03 -23.36 -8.83
C SER A 109 -1.66 -23.89 -7.54
N LEU A 110 -2.84 -23.36 -7.17
CA LEU A 110 -3.63 -23.81 -6.03
C LEU A 110 -4.03 -25.27 -6.15
N CYS A 111 -4.66 -25.66 -7.27
CA CYS A 111 -5.10 -27.04 -7.53
C CYS A 111 -3.95 -28.04 -7.65
N SER A 112 -2.75 -27.60 -7.98
CA SER A 112 -1.52 -28.41 -8.01
C SER A 112 -0.85 -28.55 -6.63
N GLY A 113 -1.44 -28.02 -5.57
CA GLY A 113 -0.92 -28.13 -4.19
C GLY A 113 0.26 -27.24 -3.87
N LYS A 114 0.53 -26.19 -4.69
CA LYS A 114 1.67 -25.29 -4.48
C LYS A 114 1.39 -24.21 -3.40
N TRP A 115 0.14 -24.04 -3.00
CA TRP A 115 -0.22 -23.08 -1.97
C TRP A 115 -0.22 -23.74 -0.58
N VAL A 116 0.24 -23.04 0.42
CA VAL A 116 0.11 -23.50 1.82
C VAL A 116 -1.37 -23.60 2.19
N ASN A 117 -1.77 -24.73 2.77
CA ASN A 117 -3.18 -25.03 3.13
C ASN A 117 -4.12 -24.98 1.92
N TRP A 118 -3.64 -25.37 0.74
CA TRP A 118 -4.42 -25.39 -0.50
C TRP A 118 -5.70 -26.22 -0.39
N ASP A 119 -5.63 -27.35 0.28
CA ASP A 119 -6.75 -28.26 0.52
C ASP A 119 -7.81 -27.63 1.42
N LEU A 120 -7.41 -26.89 2.45
CA LEU A 120 -8.31 -26.15 3.34
C LEU A 120 -8.95 -24.97 2.62
N LEU A 121 -8.21 -24.27 1.74
CA LEU A 121 -8.75 -23.21 0.91
C LEU A 121 -9.86 -23.75 0.01
N LEU A 122 -9.58 -24.81 -0.75
CA LEU A 122 -10.54 -25.43 -1.66
C LEU A 122 -11.77 -26.03 -0.95
N LYS A 123 -11.60 -26.49 0.29
CA LYS A 123 -12.68 -27.07 1.09
C LYS A 123 -13.60 -26.02 1.72
N HIS A 124 -13.07 -24.89 2.14
CA HIS A 124 -13.77 -23.95 3.01
C HIS A 124 -14.27 -22.69 2.29
N PHE A 125 -13.76 -22.39 1.11
CA PHE A 125 -14.11 -21.17 0.39
C PHE A 125 -14.72 -21.44 -0.98
N GLU A 126 -15.51 -20.51 -1.46
CA GLU A 126 -15.97 -20.44 -2.83
C GLU A 126 -14.95 -19.67 -3.68
N PHE A 127 -14.93 -19.97 -4.99
CA PHE A 127 -13.97 -19.38 -5.91
C PHE A 127 -14.66 -18.81 -7.14
N ILE A 128 -14.09 -17.71 -7.66
CA ILE A 128 -14.26 -17.25 -9.02
C ILE A 128 -12.88 -17.32 -9.69
N ALA A 129 -12.75 -18.19 -10.68
CA ALA A 129 -11.52 -18.36 -11.43
C ALA A 129 -11.65 -17.71 -12.81
N PHE A 130 -10.85 -16.68 -13.04
CA PHE A 130 -10.79 -15.99 -14.33
C PHE A 130 -9.83 -16.71 -15.27
N TRP A 131 -10.33 -17.15 -16.40
CA TRP A 131 -9.55 -17.86 -17.41
C TRP A 131 -9.46 -17.07 -18.72
N ARG A 132 -8.41 -17.34 -19.48
CA ARG A 132 -8.16 -16.67 -20.75
C ARG A 132 -8.86 -17.42 -21.87
N GLU A 133 -9.53 -16.70 -22.75
CA GLU A 133 -10.16 -17.27 -23.93
C GLU A 133 -9.09 -17.99 -24.78
N GLY A 134 -9.39 -19.21 -25.23
CA GLY A 134 -8.46 -20.06 -25.96
C GLY A 134 -7.48 -20.90 -25.11
N MET A 135 -7.51 -20.79 -23.77
CA MET A 135 -6.65 -21.56 -22.85
C MET A 135 -7.45 -22.50 -21.92
N ALA A 136 -8.70 -22.79 -22.23
CA ALA A 136 -9.59 -23.63 -21.41
C ALA A 136 -9.00 -25.02 -21.12
N ASP A 137 -8.33 -25.63 -22.09
CA ASP A 137 -7.74 -26.97 -21.97
C ASP A 137 -6.59 -27.08 -20.98
N THR A 138 -6.09 -25.96 -20.48
CA THR A 138 -4.98 -25.89 -19.49
C THR A 138 -5.47 -25.71 -18.05
N ILE A 139 -6.80 -25.71 -17.82
CA ILE A 139 -7.35 -25.55 -16.47
C ILE A 139 -7.19 -26.87 -15.70
N VAL A 140 -6.51 -26.79 -14.57
CA VAL A 140 -6.36 -27.92 -13.63
C VAL A 140 -7.61 -28.01 -12.76
N MET A 141 -8.21 -29.18 -12.70
CA MET A 141 -9.34 -29.46 -11.80
C MET A 141 -8.85 -30.21 -10.56
N PRO A 142 -9.31 -29.83 -9.36
CA PRO A 142 -8.97 -30.58 -8.14
C PRO A 142 -9.65 -31.97 -8.16
N LYS A 143 -9.07 -32.92 -7.43
CA LYS A 143 -9.55 -34.30 -7.34
C LYS A 143 -10.85 -34.48 -6.52
N PHE A 144 -11.34 -33.43 -5.88
CA PHE A 144 -12.54 -33.42 -5.05
C PHE A 144 -13.42 -32.21 -5.44
N GLY A 145 -14.71 -32.31 -5.09
CA GLY A 145 -15.67 -31.24 -5.43
C GLY A 145 -15.31 -29.91 -4.77
N VAL A 146 -15.28 -28.87 -5.57
CA VAL A 146 -15.03 -27.49 -5.14
C VAL A 146 -16.12 -26.60 -5.71
N ASN A 147 -16.58 -25.63 -4.92
CA ASN A 147 -17.51 -24.63 -5.42
C ASN A 147 -16.71 -23.53 -6.15
N VAL A 148 -16.69 -23.60 -7.48
CA VAL A 148 -15.96 -22.65 -8.33
C VAL A 148 -16.80 -22.22 -9.52
N GLU A 149 -16.88 -20.90 -9.72
CA GLU A 149 -17.39 -20.29 -10.95
C GLU A 149 -16.20 -19.99 -11.88
N PHE A 150 -16.21 -20.56 -13.06
CA PHE A 150 -15.25 -20.21 -14.11
C PHE A 150 -15.82 -19.10 -14.98
N THR A 151 -15.11 -17.98 -15.03
CA THR A 151 -15.52 -16.83 -15.81
C THR A 151 -14.46 -16.52 -16.86
N SER A 152 -14.85 -16.56 -18.14
CA SER A 152 -14.01 -16.00 -19.21
C SER A 152 -14.05 -14.47 -19.13
N PHE A 153 -12.96 -13.83 -19.39
CA PHE A 153 -12.96 -12.41 -19.65
C PHE A 153 -12.06 -12.11 -20.86
N ASP A 154 -12.48 -11.08 -21.57
CA ASP A 154 -11.77 -10.60 -22.74
C ASP A 154 -10.46 -9.99 -22.29
N ILE A 155 -9.42 -10.83 -22.13
CA ILE A 155 -8.07 -10.34 -21.92
C ILE A 155 -7.49 -10.06 -23.30
N THR A 156 -7.59 -8.83 -23.70
CA THR A 156 -6.82 -8.33 -24.86
C THR A 156 -5.30 -8.44 -24.62
N HIS A 157 -4.86 -8.68 -23.37
CA HIS A 157 -3.45 -8.60 -22.99
C HIS A 157 -3.04 -9.75 -22.08
N SER A 158 -2.30 -10.71 -22.60
CA SER A 158 -1.60 -11.76 -21.82
C SER A 158 -0.33 -11.17 -21.20
N VAL A 159 -0.46 -10.56 -20.01
CA VAL A 159 0.65 -9.83 -19.37
C VAL A 159 0.94 -10.36 -17.99
N SER A 160 2.21 -10.62 -17.70
CA SER A 160 2.70 -10.90 -16.36
C SER A 160 3.51 -9.71 -15.80
N SER A 161 3.47 -9.52 -14.48
CA SER A 161 4.33 -8.54 -13.80
C SER A 161 5.81 -8.76 -14.08
N SER A 162 6.24 -10.02 -14.30
CA SER A 162 7.63 -10.35 -14.64
C SER A 162 8.05 -9.79 -16.00
N GLN A 163 7.17 -9.84 -17.01
CA GLN A 163 7.44 -9.24 -18.32
C GLN A 163 7.63 -7.73 -18.21
N VAL A 164 6.77 -7.07 -17.44
CA VAL A 164 6.89 -5.61 -17.20
C VAL A 164 8.22 -5.27 -16.55
N ARG A 165 8.61 -6.00 -15.50
CA ARG A 165 9.91 -5.79 -14.83
C ARG A 165 11.09 -6.00 -15.78
N ASP A 166 11.02 -7.00 -16.64
CA ASP A 166 12.06 -7.27 -17.62
C ASP A 166 12.21 -6.12 -18.63
N ILE A 167 11.10 -5.58 -19.16
CA ILE A 167 11.11 -4.41 -20.04
C ILE A 167 11.72 -3.19 -19.33
N LEU A 168 11.25 -2.88 -18.11
CA LEU A 168 11.71 -1.72 -17.35
C LEU A 168 13.17 -1.82 -16.94
N SER A 169 13.66 -3.03 -16.62
CA SER A 169 15.06 -3.24 -16.24
C SER A 169 16.03 -3.13 -17.41
N ARG A 170 15.61 -3.57 -18.60
CA ARG A 170 16.43 -3.48 -19.83
C ARG A 170 16.43 -2.08 -20.43
N ASN A 171 15.35 -1.34 -20.25
CA ASN A 171 15.21 0.03 -20.77
C ASN A 171 14.68 0.97 -19.68
N PRO A 172 15.54 1.43 -18.74
CA PRO A 172 15.14 2.34 -17.66
C PRO A 172 14.54 3.67 -18.16
N ASP A 173 14.89 4.07 -19.38
CA ASP A 173 14.43 5.33 -20.00
C ASP A 173 13.21 5.13 -20.92
N CYS A 174 12.58 3.93 -20.91
CA CYS A 174 11.41 3.66 -21.74
C CYS A 174 10.28 4.69 -21.48
N HIS A 175 9.50 4.95 -22.51
CA HIS A 175 8.30 5.79 -22.45
C HIS A 175 7.06 4.95 -22.13
N TYR A 176 5.98 5.61 -21.70
CA TYR A 176 4.71 4.92 -21.42
C TYR A 176 4.19 4.14 -22.63
N GLU A 177 4.37 4.65 -23.84
CA GLU A 177 3.96 3.99 -25.08
C GLU A 177 4.55 2.59 -25.27
N ASP A 178 5.75 2.34 -24.71
CA ASP A 178 6.43 1.04 -24.79
C ASP A 178 5.80 -0.03 -23.85
N VAL A 179 5.02 0.40 -22.86
CA VAL A 179 4.44 -0.46 -21.81
C VAL A 179 2.94 -0.24 -21.58
N LYS A 180 2.28 0.60 -22.37
CA LYS A 180 0.85 0.95 -22.20
C LYS A 180 -0.10 -0.23 -22.26
N ASP A 181 0.26 -1.28 -22.99
CA ASP A 181 -0.52 -2.51 -23.12
C ASP A 181 -0.32 -3.45 -21.91
N TYR A 182 0.59 -3.12 -21.00
CA TYR A 182 0.98 -3.94 -19.86
C TYR A 182 0.61 -3.34 -18.51
N ILE A 183 0.77 -2.03 -18.35
CA ILE A 183 0.49 -1.30 -17.11
C ILE A 183 -0.25 0.01 -17.39
N THR A 184 -0.93 0.54 -16.37
CA THR A 184 -1.59 1.84 -16.50
C THR A 184 -0.58 2.99 -16.48
N HIS A 185 -1.02 4.14 -16.99
CA HIS A 185 -0.24 5.36 -16.91
C HIS A 185 0.10 5.74 -15.47
N GLN A 186 -0.81 5.53 -14.52
CA GLN A 186 -0.59 5.80 -13.10
C GLN A 186 0.52 4.91 -12.52
N ALA A 187 0.45 3.58 -12.77
CA ALA A 187 1.50 2.67 -12.33
C ALA A 187 2.86 2.99 -12.98
N PHE A 188 2.86 3.31 -14.29
CA PHE A 188 4.08 3.70 -14.99
C PHE A 188 4.69 4.98 -14.41
N ARG A 189 3.86 6.02 -14.22
CA ARG A 189 4.29 7.28 -13.60
C ARG A 189 4.92 7.02 -12.23
N TYR A 190 4.22 6.28 -11.35
CA TYR A 190 4.73 5.93 -10.03
C TYR A 190 6.09 5.21 -10.12
N ILE A 191 6.21 4.21 -11.00
CA ILE A 191 7.46 3.46 -11.22
C ILE A 191 8.61 4.40 -11.63
N LYS A 192 8.36 5.34 -12.52
CA LYS A 192 9.39 6.28 -13.01
C LYS A 192 9.77 7.31 -11.94
N GLU A 193 8.79 7.91 -11.26
CA GLU A 193 9.01 8.87 -10.17
C GLU A 193 9.80 8.25 -9.02
N HIS A 194 9.52 6.98 -8.70
CA HIS A 194 10.16 6.26 -7.61
C HIS A 194 11.34 5.38 -8.04
N LYS A 195 11.74 5.44 -9.31
CA LYS A 195 12.87 4.70 -9.90
C LYS A 195 12.84 3.19 -9.60
N LEU A 196 11.63 2.61 -9.57
CA LEU A 196 11.45 1.18 -9.32
C LEU A 196 11.92 0.34 -10.52
N TYR A 197 12.33 -0.90 -10.22
CA TYR A 197 12.77 -1.91 -11.21
C TYR A 197 14.03 -1.53 -12.01
N ASN A 198 14.82 -0.55 -11.57
CA ASN A 198 16.15 -0.25 -12.11
C ASN A 198 17.18 -1.27 -11.58
N GLN A 199 18.22 -1.54 -12.37
CA GLN A 199 19.26 -2.52 -12.00
C GLN A 199 19.97 -2.25 -10.67
N ASN A 200 19.93 -1.00 -10.17
CA ASN A 200 20.58 -0.57 -8.92
C ASN A 200 19.68 -0.58 -7.67
N SER A 201 18.43 -1.07 -7.76
CA SER A 201 17.50 -1.11 -6.62
C SER A 201 17.73 -2.31 -5.67
N PHE A 202 18.69 -3.18 -5.96
CA PHE A 202 18.82 -4.50 -5.33
C PHE A 202 19.43 -4.52 -3.93
N ASP A 203 20.24 -3.53 -3.54
CA ASP A 203 20.94 -3.58 -2.24
C ASP A 203 20.13 -2.98 -1.09
N TYR A 204 19.12 -2.18 -1.40
CA TYR A 204 18.27 -1.54 -0.40
C TYR A 204 17.31 -2.53 0.28
N ASP A 205 16.83 -3.54 -0.46
CA ASP A 205 15.83 -4.50 0.03
C ASP A 205 16.33 -5.45 1.13
N LYS A 206 17.63 -5.78 1.15
CA LYS A 206 18.17 -6.75 2.13
C LYS A 206 18.30 -6.18 3.54
N GLU A 207 18.73 -4.93 3.67
CA GLU A 207 18.86 -4.28 4.98
C GLU A 207 17.48 -3.98 5.57
N GLU A 208 16.54 -3.55 4.73
CA GLU A 208 15.17 -3.29 5.17
C GLU A 208 14.44 -4.59 5.54
N ALA A 209 14.55 -5.65 4.75
CA ALA A 209 13.97 -6.96 5.07
C ALA A 209 14.51 -7.50 6.40
N LYS A 210 15.82 -7.39 6.62
CA LYS A 210 16.44 -7.78 7.90
C LYS A 210 15.91 -6.95 9.05
N PHE A 211 15.82 -5.62 8.89
CA PHE A 211 15.26 -4.75 9.91
C PHE A 211 13.82 -5.13 10.26
N LEU A 212 12.97 -5.39 9.27
CA LEU A 212 11.57 -5.76 9.49
C LEU A 212 11.43 -7.09 10.23
N GLN A 213 12.29 -8.07 9.93
CA GLN A 213 12.32 -9.34 10.63
C GLN A 213 12.75 -9.16 12.08
N ASP A 214 13.82 -8.40 12.34
CA ASP A 214 14.32 -8.11 13.68
C ASP A 214 13.28 -7.33 14.49
N TYR A 215 12.56 -6.39 13.85
CA TYR A 215 11.49 -5.61 14.47
C TYR A 215 10.28 -6.48 14.84
N ALA A 216 9.86 -7.40 13.97
CA ALA A 216 8.75 -8.31 14.25
C ALA A 216 9.04 -9.19 15.48
N VAL A 217 10.28 -9.69 15.58
CA VAL A 217 10.75 -10.46 16.75
C VAL A 217 10.75 -9.60 18.03
N ALA A 218 11.26 -8.37 17.94
CA ALA A 218 11.28 -7.44 19.08
C ALA A 218 9.87 -7.07 19.54
N LYS A 219 8.95 -6.81 18.61
CA LYS A 219 7.54 -6.53 18.88
C LYS A 219 6.85 -7.66 19.64
N GLN A 220 7.01 -8.91 19.18
CA GLN A 220 6.46 -10.07 19.83
C GLN A 220 7.01 -10.24 21.26
N LYS A 221 8.34 -10.08 21.42
CA LYS A 221 9.03 -10.19 22.71
C LYS A 221 8.59 -9.11 23.70
N ASN A 222 8.36 -7.89 23.23
CA ASN A 222 8.02 -6.74 24.07
C ASN A 222 6.51 -6.58 24.29
N GLY A 223 5.66 -7.40 23.64
CA GLY A 223 4.20 -7.34 23.79
C GLY A 223 3.59 -6.01 23.31
N TRP A 224 4.18 -5.35 22.31
CA TRP A 224 3.66 -4.10 21.77
C TRP A 224 2.30 -4.32 21.11
N GLY A 225 1.29 -3.55 21.57
CA GLY A 225 -0.08 -3.68 21.08
C GLY A 225 -0.30 -3.17 19.67
N GLU A 226 -1.46 -3.50 19.11
CA GLU A 226 -1.97 -2.96 17.83
C GLU A 226 -3.43 -2.54 17.97
N PRO A 227 -3.85 -1.52 17.20
CA PRO A 227 -3.02 -0.62 16.37
C PRO A 227 -2.26 0.40 17.22
N SER A 228 -1.10 0.83 16.72
CA SER A 228 -0.42 2.00 17.27
C SER A 228 -0.96 3.27 16.61
N VAL A 229 -0.93 4.38 17.33
CA VAL A 229 -1.38 5.68 16.85
C VAL A 229 -0.16 6.53 16.53
N THR A 230 -0.19 7.20 15.37
CA THR A 230 0.81 8.17 14.93
C THR A 230 0.18 9.50 14.54
N THR A 231 0.99 10.53 14.50
CA THR A 231 0.60 11.84 13.99
C THR A 231 1.64 12.32 13.00
N ASP A 232 1.21 12.78 11.83
CA ASP A 232 2.04 13.38 10.79
C ASP A 232 1.63 14.83 10.53
N THR A 233 2.61 15.70 10.24
CA THR A 233 2.36 17.13 10.12
C THR A 233 2.80 17.70 8.77
N ILE A 234 1.87 18.30 8.02
CA ILE A 234 2.20 19.22 6.92
C ILE A 234 2.49 20.60 7.49
N ALA A 235 3.76 20.85 7.79
CA ALA A 235 4.24 22.17 8.12
C ALA A 235 4.49 22.96 6.85
N TYR A 236 3.70 24.02 6.58
CA TYR A 236 3.70 24.70 5.29
C TYR A 236 3.85 26.23 5.39
N ASN A 237 4.40 26.83 4.32
CA ASN A 237 4.42 28.27 4.11
C ASN A 237 4.20 28.57 2.61
N GLY A 238 3.03 29.12 2.26
CA GLY A 238 2.67 29.35 0.85
C GLY A 238 2.62 28.03 0.06
N GLU A 239 3.51 27.91 -0.94
CA GLU A 239 3.64 26.73 -1.82
C GLU A 239 4.77 25.79 -1.38
N GLN A 240 5.35 25.98 -0.20
CA GLN A 240 6.41 25.15 0.32
C GLN A 240 5.94 24.35 1.52
N ILE A 241 6.41 23.10 1.62
CA ILE A 241 6.23 22.24 2.78
C ILE A 241 7.61 21.81 3.32
N LEU A 242 7.66 21.63 4.64
CA LEU A 242 8.86 21.14 5.31
C LEU A 242 8.82 19.61 5.32
N LEU A 243 9.90 19.01 4.85
CA LEU A 243 10.14 17.58 4.96
C LEU A 243 11.42 17.32 5.72
N ILE A 244 11.45 16.18 6.39
CA ILE A 244 12.63 15.64 7.05
C ILE A 244 13.17 14.44 6.26
N ARG A 245 14.47 14.17 6.37
CA ARG A 245 15.09 12.96 5.80
C ARG A 245 15.31 11.94 6.91
N ARG A 246 14.74 10.77 6.74
CA ARG A 246 14.78 9.70 7.76
C ARG A 246 16.19 9.15 7.97
N LYS A 247 16.63 9.05 9.23
CA LYS A 247 17.93 8.43 9.60
C LYS A 247 17.89 6.91 9.66
N LYS A 248 16.71 6.32 10.00
CA LYS A 248 16.56 4.90 10.34
C LYS A 248 15.54 4.19 9.45
N PRO A 249 15.66 2.85 9.27
CA PRO A 249 14.60 2.04 8.70
C PRO A 249 13.28 2.11 9.53
N PRO A 250 12.12 1.81 8.91
CA PRO A 250 11.92 1.60 7.48
C PRO A 250 12.04 2.92 6.70
N PHE A 251 12.28 2.85 5.39
CA PHE A 251 12.45 4.00 4.51
C PHE A 251 13.63 4.92 4.89
N GLN A 252 14.76 4.35 5.28
CA GLN A 252 15.98 5.11 5.56
C GLN A 252 16.38 5.94 4.34
N ASN A 253 16.81 7.19 4.57
CA ASN A 253 17.17 8.18 3.56
C ASN A 253 16.02 8.72 2.68
N PHE A 254 14.79 8.28 2.88
CA PHE A 254 13.62 8.89 2.25
C PHE A 254 13.21 10.18 2.96
N TRP A 255 12.52 11.03 2.21
CA TRP A 255 11.89 12.22 2.77
C TRP A 255 10.53 11.86 3.38
N ALA A 256 10.16 12.52 4.46
CA ALA A 256 8.94 12.28 5.20
C ALA A 256 8.33 13.58 5.72
N LEU A 257 7.06 13.57 6.03
CA LEU A 257 6.46 14.59 6.89
C LEU A 257 7.04 14.43 8.29
N PRO A 258 7.25 15.50 9.05
CA PRO A 258 7.53 15.41 10.49
C PRO A 258 6.40 14.68 11.20
N GLY A 259 6.74 13.70 12.05
CA GLY A 259 5.73 12.91 12.75
C GLY A 259 6.27 11.63 13.39
N GLY A 260 5.49 11.07 14.29
CA GLY A 260 5.85 9.86 15.02
C GLY A 260 4.72 9.31 15.88
N PHE A 261 5.07 8.51 16.88
CA PHE A 261 4.10 7.84 17.73
C PHE A 261 3.47 8.82 18.74
N PHE A 262 2.15 8.67 18.91
CA PHE A 262 1.43 9.33 19.99
C PHE A 262 1.82 8.71 21.32
N GLU A 263 2.26 9.54 22.25
CA GLU A 263 2.78 9.13 23.54
C GLU A 263 1.77 9.33 24.68
N LYS A 264 1.99 8.64 25.79
CA LYS A 264 1.12 8.78 26.98
C LYS A 264 1.17 10.17 27.63
N THR A 265 2.21 10.92 27.33
CA THR A 265 2.43 12.27 27.82
C THR A 265 1.75 13.34 26.98
N ASP A 266 1.30 12.97 25.79
CA ASP A 266 0.57 13.88 24.89
C ASP A 266 -0.89 14.01 25.37
N GLU A 267 -1.36 15.24 25.59
CA GLU A 267 -2.73 15.48 26.06
C GLU A 267 -3.78 15.15 25.00
N ASP A 268 -3.48 15.37 23.72
CA ASP A 268 -4.31 15.06 22.56
C ASP A 268 -3.42 14.89 21.30
N LEU A 269 -3.99 14.41 20.20
CA LEU A 269 -3.26 14.13 18.95
C LEU A 269 -2.53 15.34 18.36
N ASN A 270 -3.10 16.56 18.46
CA ASN A 270 -2.45 17.79 18.04
C ASN A 270 -1.24 18.16 18.92
N PHE A 271 -1.23 17.77 20.20
CA PHE A 271 -0.07 17.90 21.08
C PHE A 271 1.05 16.95 20.65
N GLY A 272 0.72 15.69 20.31
CA GLY A 272 1.68 14.76 19.73
C GLY A 272 2.27 15.27 18.42
N ALA A 273 1.43 15.79 17.52
CA ALA A 273 1.89 16.39 16.26
C ALA A 273 2.81 17.60 16.47
N ALA A 274 2.50 18.45 17.44
CA ALA A 274 3.33 19.61 17.79
C ALA A 274 4.65 19.19 18.45
N ARG A 275 4.66 18.19 19.33
CA ARG A 275 5.86 17.62 19.95
C ARG A 275 6.80 17.05 18.89
N GLU A 276 6.30 16.18 18.01
CA GLU A 276 7.10 15.56 16.94
C GLU A 276 7.68 16.62 15.99
N LEU A 277 6.88 17.62 15.57
CA LEU A 277 7.37 18.72 14.75
C LEU A 277 8.54 19.44 15.43
N ARG A 278 8.42 19.72 16.73
CA ARG A 278 9.47 20.40 17.50
C ARG A 278 10.73 19.54 17.64
N GLU A 279 10.57 18.24 17.95
CA GLU A 279 11.67 17.30 18.15
C GLU A 279 12.48 17.07 16.86
N GLU A 280 11.82 16.94 15.72
CA GLU A 280 12.47 16.66 14.45
C GLU A 280 12.97 17.91 13.71
N THR A 281 12.39 19.10 13.98
CA THR A 281 12.67 20.30 13.19
C THR A 281 13.02 21.53 14.02
N SER A 282 12.97 21.45 15.34
CA SER A 282 13.12 22.59 16.27
C SER A 282 12.08 23.72 16.08
N LEU A 283 11.00 23.46 15.35
CA LEU A 283 9.90 24.41 15.19
C LEU A 283 8.87 24.22 16.31
N ASP A 284 8.85 25.16 17.24
CA ASP A 284 7.91 25.17 18.36
C ASP A 284 6.65 25.95 17.98
N MET A 285 5.55 25.22 17.78
CA MET A 285 4.23 25.73 17.36
C MET A 285 3.19 25.38 18.39
N ASP A 286 2.25 26.31 18.64
CA ASP A 286 1.12 26.07 19.55
C ASP A 286 0.24 24.94 19.00
N PRO A 287 -0.04 23.87 19.79
CA PRO A 287 -0.90 22.77 19.37
C PRO A 287 -2.28 23.19 18.86
N SER A 288 -2.84 24.29 19.34
CA SER A 288 -4.13 24.81 18.89
C SER A 288 -4.14 25.29 17.43
N GLN A 289 -2.97 25.49 16.82
CA GLN A 289 -2.83 25.92 15.43
C GLN A 289 -2.83 24.74 14.42
N PHE A 290 -2.79 23.50 14.93
CA PHE A 290 -2.81 22.32 14.11
C PHE A 290 -4.22 21.97 13.66
N VAL A 291 -4.45 21.98 12.35
CA VAL A 291 -5.74 21.67 11.74
C VAL A 291 -5.71 20.23 11.25
N GLN A 292 -6.60 19.39 11.76
CA GLN A 292 -6.70 18.00 11.35
C GLN A 292 -7.11 17.90 9.87
N ILE A 293 -6.32 17.15 9.11
CA ILE A 293 -6.61 16.83 7.71
C ILE A 293 -7.55 15.61 7.66
N LYS A 294 -7.05 14.46 8.13
CA LYS A 294 -7.77 13.18 8.06
C LYS A 294 -7.06 12.15 8.93
N THR A 295 -7.82 11.14 9.35
CA THR A 295 -7.26 9.95 9.99
C THR A 295 -7.21 8.79 8.98
N TYR A 296 -6.09 8.12 8.90
CA TYR A 296 -5.78 7.02 7.98
C TYR A 296 -5.62 5.73 8.78
N GLY A 297 -6.38 4.71 8.42
CA GLY A 297 -6.33 3.38 9.04
C GLY A 297 -5.70 2.32 8.14
N HIS A 298 -4.84 2.71 7.20
CA HIS A 298 -4.23 1.81 6.22
C HIS A 298 -2.91 1.24 6.73
N ASN A 299 -2.58 0.02 6.29
CA ASN A 299 -1.32 -0.65 6.64
C ASN A 299 -0.19 -0.16 5.71
N PHE A 300 0.22 1.10 5.83
CA PHE A 300 1.36 1.64 5.08
C PHE A 300 2.69 1.47 5.82
N ASP A 301 2.63 1.20 7.11
CA ASP A 301 3.83 0.92 7.89
C ASP A 301 4.11 -0.58 7.84
N PRO A 302 5.28 -1.01 7.34
CA PRO A 302 5.62 -2.42 7.24
C PRO A 302 5.85 -3.09 8.60
N ARG A 303 6.02 -2.30 9.67
CA ARG A 303 6.29 -2.79 11.03
C ARG A 303 5.04 -3.28 11.76
N MET A 304 3.90 -2.57 11.60
CA MET A 304 2.69 -2.82 12.38
C MET A 304 1.47 -2.12 11.80
N LYS A 305 0.29 -2.44 12.35
CA LYS A 305 -0.92 -1.64 12.11
C LYS A 305 -0.78 -0.26 12.76
N ILE A 306 -0.93 0.76 11.93
CA ILE A 306 -0.92 2.16 12.35
C ILE A 306 -2.28 2.78 12.07
N VAL A 307 -2.75 3.59 13.02
CA VAL A 307 -3.78 4.61 12.79
C VAL A 307 -3.07 5.95 12.83
N ASP A 308 -2.91 6.55 11.66
CA ASP A 308 -2.24 7.83 11.51
C ASP A 308 -3.24 8.96 11.41
N THR A 309 -3.02 10.04 12.17
CA THR A 309 -3.81 11.28 12.07
C THR A 309 -2.94 12.41 11.57
N ALA A 310 -3.22 12.85 10.34
CA ALA A 310 -2.47 13.93 9.73
C ALA A 310 -3.05 15.31 10.07
N PHE A 311 -2.15 16.23 10.34
CA PHE A 311 -2.43 17.64 10.64
C PHE A 311 -1.74 18.55 9.64
N SER A 312 -2.22 19.79 9.52
CA SER A 312 -1.51 20.88 8.85
C SER A 312 -1.32 22.06 9.78
N VAL A 313 -0.17 22.71 9.71
CA VAL A 313 0.14 23.92 10.45
C VAL A 313 0.87 24.93 9.57
N ARG A 314 0.44 26.17 9.60
CA ARG A 314 1.09 27.26 8.84
C ARG A 314 2.28 27.81 9.59
N ILE A 315 3.47 27.70 9.02
CA ILE A 315 4.70 28.25 9.61
C ILE A 315 4.90 29.71 9.16
N PRO A 316 4.99 30.66 10.08
CA PRO A 316 5.31 32.04 9.73
C PRO A 316 6.68 32.15 9.05
N LYS A 317 6.80 33.00 8.02
CA LYS A 317 8.04 33.16 7.25
C LYS A 317 9.27 33.41 8.13
N LYS A 318 9.12 34.19 9.18
CA LYS A 318 10.19 34.51 10.17
C LYS A 318 10.68 33.27 10.97
N MET A 319 9.94 32.17 10.95
CA MET A 319 10.31 30.93 11.65
C MET A 319 10.93 29.90 10.72
N MET A 320 10.82 30.06 9.41
CA MET A 320 11.33 29.06 8.44
C MET A 320 12.85 28.83 8.62
N ASP A 321 13.61 29.91 8.84
CA ASP A 321 15.08 29.86 9.03
C ASP A 321 15.48 29.28 10.39
N LYS A 322 14.53 29.10 11.32
CA LYS A 322 14.77 28.47 12.63
C LYS A 322 14.72 26.96 12.60
N ALA A 323 14.18 26.37 11.55
CA ALA A 323 14.14 24.92 11.40
C ALA A 323 15.55 24.33 11.43
N LYS A 324 15.76 23.29 12.23
CA LYS A 324 17.01 22.52 12.32
C LYS A 324 16.65 21.05 12.44
N ALA A 325 17.36 20.20 11.71
CA ALA A 325 17.21 18.76 11.86
C ALA A 325 17.74 18.31 13.22
N ASP A 326 16.95 17.57 13.95
CA ASP A 326 17.29 17.01 15.25
C ASP A 326 16.76 15.58 15.38
N ASP A 327 17.04 14.90 16.48
CA ASP A 327 16.66 13.55 16.82
C ASP A 327 16.75 12.54 15.64
N ASP A 328 15.65 12.00 15.16
CA ASP A 328 15.58 10.99 14.09
C ASP A 328 15.67 11.57 12.66
N ALA A 329 15.71 12.89 12.49
CA ALA A 329 15.93 13.56 11.22
C ALA A 329 17.42 13.73 10.89
N ALA A 330 17.84 13.25 9.71
CA ALA A 330 19.20 13.46 9.20
C ALA A 330 19.37 14.84 8.56
N GLU A 331 18.32 15.37 8.01
CA GLU A 331 18.25 16.61 7.25
C GLU A 331 16.81 17.09 7.24
N HIS A 332 16.58 18.37 7.18
CA HIS A 332 15.28 18.98 6.88
C HIS A 332 15.41 19.92 5.68
N ARG A 333 14.33 20.07 4.91
CA ARG A 333 14.31 20.97 3.75
C ARG A 333 12.90 21.42 3.41
N TRP A 334 12.79 22.68 2.98
CA TRP A 334 11.57 23.21 2.36
C TRP A 334 11.52 22.83 0.90
N PHE A 335 10.45 22.16 0.48
CA PHE A 335 10.20 21.75 -0.91
C PHE A 335 9.01 22.49 -1.47
N ASN A 336 9.06 22.82 -2.76
CA ASN A 336 7.88 23.28 -3.46
C ASN A 336 6.90 22.12 -3.59
N ILE A 337 5.61 22.39 -3.34
CA ILE A 337 4.54 21.38 -3.37
C ILE A 337 4.45 20.68 -4.73
N ASN A 338 4.81 21.39 -5.82
CA ASN A 338 4.76 20.86 -7.18
C ASN A 338 6.04 20.09 -7.58
N ASP A 339 7.06 20.07 -6.72
CA ASP A 339 8.34 19.39 -6.97
C ASP A 339 8.81 18.66 -5.70
N LEU A 340 8.08 17.62 -5.34
CA LEU A 340 8.36 16.82 -4.15
C LEU A 340 9.31 15.68 -4.46
N PRO A 341 10.23 15.36 -3.53
CA PRO A 341 11.07 14.17 -3.61
C PRO A 341 10.25 12.90 -3.36
N LYS A 342 10.89 11.74 -3.51
CA LYS A 342 10.31 10.47 -3.08
C LYS A 342 10.03 10.50 -1.58
N LEU A 343 8.78 10.19 -1.20
CA LEU A 343 8.33 10.22 0.19
C LEU A 343 8.23 8.82 0.79
N ALA A 344 8.44 8.76 2.10
CA ALA A 344 8.23 7.56 2.89
C ALA A 344 6.74 7.29 3.13
N PHE A 345 6.40 6.06 3.47
CA PHE A 345 5.05 5.62 3.86
C PHE A 345 3.96 6.07 2.86
N HIS A 346 2.88 6.64 3.38
CA HIS A 346 1.75 7.19 2.62
C HIS A 346 1.72 8.73 2.59
N HIS A 347 2.85 9.38 2.88
CA HIS A 347 2.90 10.84 3.04
C HIS A 347 2.51 11.59 1.76
N GLU A 348 2.76 11.02 0.60
CA GLU A 348 2.30 11.59 -0.68
C GLU A 348 0.76 11.66 -0.74
N MET A 349 0.07 10.63 -0.23
CA MET A 349 -1.39 10.60 -0.16
C MET A 349 -1.93 11.67 0.81
N ILE A 350 -1.27 11.83 1.97
CA ILE A 350 -1.64 12.88 2.94
C ILE A 350 -1.56 14.26 2.30
N ILE A 351 -0.48 14.55 1.56
CA ILE A 351 -0.29 15.83 0.88
C ILE A 351 -1.36 16.03 -0.21
N LYS A 352 -1.66 15.01 -1.02
CA LYS A 352 -2.72 15.08 -2.03
C LYS A 352 -4.09 15.35 -1.41
N ASP A 353 -4.44 14.69 -0.32
CA ASP A 353 -5.71 14.90 0.38
C ASP A 353 -5.81 16.33 0.97
N TRP A 354 -4.71 16.85 1.50
CA TRP A 354 -4.64 18.22 1.99
C TRP A 354 -4.82 19.26 0.87
N LEU A 355 -4.14 19.06 -0.27
CA LEU A 355 -4.27 19.96 -1.43
C LEU A 355 -5.72 20.02 -1.94
N ARG A 356 -6.38 18.86 -2.09
CA ARG A 356 -7.79 18.79 -2.48
C ARG A 356 -8.71 19.55 -1.52
N LYS A 357 -8.44 19.49 -0.20
CA LYS A 357 -9.21 20.27 0.78
C LYS A 357 -8.99 21.77 0.64
N LYS A 358 -7.75 22.19 0.29
CA LYS A 358 -7.43 23.61 0.06
C LYS A 358 -8.12 24.19 -1.19
N GLU A 359 -8.27 23.38 -2.23
CA GLU A 359 -8.96 23.79 -3.46
C GLU A 359 -10.48 23.93 -3.27
N ASN A 360 -11.04 23.19 -2.30
CA ASN A 360 -12.48 23.18 -2.01
C ASN A 360 -12.91 24.10 -0.84
N ALA A 361 -11.96 24.81 -0.20
CA ALA A 361 -12.17 25.73 0.91
C ALA A 361 -12.06 27.19 0.47
#